data_1ee96bb1e2a1c8a8fc8a2cb5a07cf80f
#
_entry.id   1ee96bb1e2a1c8a8fc8a2cb5a07cf80f
#
_cell.length_a   1.000
_cell.length_b   1.000
_cell.length_c   1.000
_cell.angle_alpha   90.00
_cell.angle_beta   90.00
_cell.angle_gamma   90.00
#
_symmetry.space_group_name_H-M   'P 1'
#
loop_
_entity.id
_entity.type
_entity.pdbx_description
1 polymer ?
#
loop_
_entity_poly.entity_id
_entity_poly.type
_entity_poly.pdbx_seq_one_letter_code
_entity_poly.pdbx_strand_id
1 'polypeptide(L)'
;MTQEELAEKVYVTRQAVSRWETGETTPNIEALKQLSRLFDVSINTLLGSKEKLICQCCGMELEDSFMSRETDGSINQEYCQWCYSDGKFAYSNIEDLITYCSKHLSNEKYSEESVREYMSALLPTLKHWKG
;
A
#
# COMPACT_ATOMS: atom_id res chain seq x y z
N MET A 1 4.93 -25.29 -0.81
CA MET A 1 6.32 -24.82 -1.02
C MET A 1 7.19 -25.23 0.15
N THR A 2 8.33 -25.85 -0.13
CA THR A 2 9.29 -26.26 0.91
C THR A 2 10.19 -25.08 1.31
N GLN A 3 10.91 -25.24 2.43
CA GLN A 3 11.90 -24.24 2.86
C GLN A 3 13.00 -24.07 1.80
N GLU A 4 13.44 -25.15 1.17
CA GLU A 4 14.44 -25.09 0.11
C GLU A 4 13.94 -24.32 -1.11
N GLU A 5 12.71 -24.58 -1.54
CA GLU A 5 12.10 -23.87 -2.67
C GLU A 5 11.95 -22.38 -2.38
N LEU A 6 11.51 -22.04 -1.18
CA LEU A 6 11.40 -20.64 -0.77
C LEU A 6 12.76 -19.95 -0.73
N ALA A 7 13.76 -20.64 -0.15
CA ALA A 7 15.11 -20.09 -0.04
C ALA A 7 15.70 -19.78 -1.44
N GLU A 8 15.50 -20.66 -2.40
CA GLU A 8 15.96 -20.46 -3.77
C GLU A 8 15.28 -19.24 -4.42
N LYS A 9 13.99 -19.10 -4.19
CA LYS A 9 13.19 -18.02 -4.81
C LYS A 9 13.51 -16.63 -4.24
N VAL A 10 13.95 -16.56 -2.98
CA VAL A 10 14.28 -15.28 -2.34
C VAL A 10 15.79 -15.10 -2.13
N TYR A 11 16.60 -15.96 -2.75
CA TYR A 11 18.06 -15.86 -2.77
C TYR A 11 18.71 -15.85 -1.39
N VAL A 12 18.22 -16.72 -0.50
CA VAL A 12 18.77 -16.91 0.85
C VAL A 12 19.03 -18.38 1.11
N THR A 13 19.59 -18.70 2.27
CA THR A 13 19.84 -20.08 2.66
C THR A 13 18.58 -20.70 3.28
N ARG A 14 18.50 -22.04 3.25
CA ARG A 14 17.43 -22.78 3.93
C ARG A 14 17.42 -22.49 5.42
N GLN A 15 18.61 -22.36 6.03
CA GLN A 15 18.75 -22.03 7.45
C GLN A 15 18.11 -20.69 7.77
N ALA A 16 18.25 -19.69 6.89
CA ALA A 16 17.62 -18.37 7.08
C ALA A 16 16.09 -18.50 7.10
N VAL A 17 15.52 -19.26 6.14
CA VAL A 17 14.06 -19.50 6.09
C VAL A 17 13.60 -20.21 7.36
N SER A 18 14.33 -21.22 7.81
CA SER A 18 14.01 -21.95 9.03
C SER A 18 13.96 -21.02 10.25
N ARG A 19 14.92 -20.11 10.37
CA ARG A 19 14.97 -19.13 11.46
C ARG A 19 13.81 -18.14 11.41
N TRP A 20 13.39 -17.74 10.21
CA TRP A 20 12.22 -16.87 10.05
C TRP A 20 10.94 -17.57 10.54
N GLU A 21 10.78 -18.84 10.18
CA GLU A 21 9.60 -19.63 10.56
C GLU A 21 9.54 -19.91 12.07
N THR A 22 10.69 -20.06 12.72
CA THR A 22 10.76 -20.27 14.18
C THR A 22 10.75 -18.97 14.98
N GLY A 23 10.87 -17.83 14.33
CA GLY A 23 10.89 -16.54 14.98
C GLY A 23 12.24 -16.12 15.55
N GLU A 24 13.32 -16.87 15.29
CA GLU A 24 14.65 -16.52 15.75
C GLU A 24 15.18 -15.24 15.11
N THR A 25 14.90 -15.06 13.81
CA THR A 25 15.27 -13.87 13.06
C THR A 25 14.13 -13.44 12.16
N THR A 26 14.19 -12.21 11.67
CA THR A 26 13.24 -11.70 10.67
C THR A 26 13.95 -11.51 9.33
N PRO A 27 13.21 -11.63 8.20
CA PRO A 27 13.80 -11.33 6.89
C PRO A 27 14.27 -9.87 6.84
N ASN A 28 15.39 -9.62 6.15
CA ASN A 28 15.84 -8.26 5.89
C ASN A 28 14.94 -7.63 4.81
N ILE A 29 15.15 -6.34 4.51
CA ILE A 29 14.27 -5.62 3.60
C ILE A 29 14.30 -6.19 2.18
N GLU A 30 15.46 -6.66 1.72
CA GLU A 30 15.57 -7.31 0.40
C GLU A 30 14.77 -8.61 0.35
N ALA A 31 14.86 -9.44 1.38
CA ALA A 31 14.09 -10.68 1.48
C ALA A 31 12.60 -10.38 1.57
N LEU A 32 12.20 -9.35 2.34
CA LEU A 32 10.79 -8.93 2.44
C LEU A 32 10.24 -8.50 1.09
N LYS A 33 11.01 -7.78 0.29
CA LYS A 33 10.61 -7.38 -1.07
C LYS A 33 10.39 -8.59 -1.97
N GLN A 34 11.29 -9.57 -1.91
CA GLN A 34 11.18 -10.81 -2.68
C GLN A 34 9.95 -11.62 -2.25
N LEU A 35 9.72 -11.75 -0.95
CA LEU A 35 8.56 -12.44 -0.42
C LEU A 35 7.25 -11.75 -0.82
N SER A 36 7.24 -10.43 -0.78
CA SER A 36 6.08 -9.64 -1.22
C SER A 36 5.72 -9.93 -2.68
N ARG A 37 6.71 -9.99 -3.56
CA ARG A 37 6.51 -10.34 -4.97
C ARG A 37 6.05 -11.77 -5.15
N LEU A 38 6.67 -12.70 -4.43
CA LEU A 38 6.40 -14.13 -4.56
C LEU A 38 4.97 -14.47 -4.14
N PHE A 39 4.52 -13.93 -3.03
CA PHE A 39 3.18 -14.21 -2.49
C PHE A 39 2.14 -13.19 -2.91
N ASP A 40 2.55 -12.14 -3.61
CA ASP A 40 1.67 -11.06 -4.06
C ASP A 40 0.88 -10.40 -2.93
N VAL A 41 1.58 -10.13 -1.82
CA VAL A 41 1.03 -9.45 -0.65
C VAL A 41 1.96 -8.32 -0.22
N SER A 42 1.46 -7.36 0.55
CA SER A 42 2.29 -6.25 1.04
C SER A 42 3.27 -6.72 2.11
N ILE A 43 4.37 -5.97 2.29
CA ILE A 43 5.32 -6.20 3.37
C ILE A 43 4.63 -6.05 4.73
N ASN A 44 3.69 -5.09 4.83
CA ASN A 44 2.90 -4.89 6.04
C ASN A 44 2.15 -6.17 6.44
N THR A 45 1.54 -6.85 5.46
CA THR A 45 0.85 -8.13 5.67
C THR A 45 1.83 -9.23 6.07
N LEU A 46 3.00 -9.28 5.43
CA LEU A 46 4.04 -10.27 5.76
C LEU A 46 4.52 -10.16 7.20
N LEU A 47 4.62 -8.94 7.72
CA LEU A 47 5.03 -8.69 9.10
C LEU A 47 3.93 -8.95 10.11
N GLY A 48 2.71 -9.24 9.66
CA GLY A 48 1.56 -9.46 10.53
C GLY A 48 1.14 -8.20 11.27
N SER A 49 1.47 -7.03 10.73
CA SER A 49 1.12 -5.75 11.35
C SER A 49 -0.38 -5.54 11.34
N LYS A 50 -0.90 -5.00 12.45
CA LYS A 50 -2.30 -4.62 12.57
C LYS A 50 -2.51 -3.15 12.26
N GLU A 51 -1.46 -2.42 11.91
CA GLU A 51 -1.56 -1.02 11.54
C GLU A 51 -2.34 -0.88 10.23
N LYS A 52 -3.28 0.04 10.22
CA LYS A 52 -4.03 0.38 9.01
C LYS A 52 -3.26 1.42 8.24
N LEU A 53 -2.88 1.07 7.02
CA LEU A 53 -2.24 2.01 6.11
C LEU A 53 -3.32 2.79 5.38
N ILE A 54 -3.02 4.04 5.05
CA ILE A 54 -3.92 4.87 4.24
C ILE A 54 -3.18 5.37 3.00
N CYS A 55 -3.93 5.61 1.93
CA CYS A 55 -3.38 6.18 0.72
C CYS A 55 -2.91 7.61 0.98
N GLN A 56 -1.66 7.90 0.66
CA GLN A 56 -1.06 9.22 0.89
C GLN A 56 -1.48 10.26 -0.17
N CYS A 57 -2.45 9.92 -0.99
CA CYS A 57 -3.03 10.83 -1.98
C CYS A 57 -4.50 11.12 -1.66
N CYS A 58 -5.34 10.10 -1.48
CA CYS A 58 -6.77 10.28 -1.23
C CYS A 58 -7.22 9.95 0.19
N GLY A 59 -6.36 9.31 1.00
CA GLY A 59 -6.67 9.01 2.39
C GLY A 59 -7.53 7.78 2.64
N MET A 60 -7.86 7.00 1.61
CA MET A 60 -8.64 5.77 1.81
C MET A 60 -7.80 4.69 2.51
N GLU A 61 -8.46 3.80 3.26
CA GLU A 61 -7.76 2.67 3.86
C GLU A 61 -7.19 1.77 2.76
N LEU A 62 -5.95 1.33 2.95
CA LEU A 62 -5.26 0.45 2.00
C LEU A 62 -5.33 -1.00 2.46
N GLU A 63 -5.88 -1.85 1.60
CA GLU A 63 -5.79 -3.29 1.71
C GLU A 63 -4.90 -3.77 0.56
N ASP A 64 -4.35 -4.97 0.66
CA ASP A 64 -3.45 -5.50 -0.38
C ASP A 64 -4.05 -5.42 -1.79
N SER A 65 -5.37 -5.66 -1.92
CA SER A 65 -6.08 -5.61 -3.20
C SER A 65 -6.23 -4.18 -3.75
N PHE A 66 -6.09 -3.16 -2.90
CA PHE A 66 -6.26 -1.76 -3.28
C PHE A 66 -4.94 -1.01 -3.43
N MET A 67 -3.84 -1.60 -3.02
CA MET A 67 -2.53 -0.99 -3.14
C MET A 67 -2.10 -0.91 -4.60
N SER A 68 -1.40 0.16 -4.95
CA SER A 68 -0.88 0.34 -6.31
C SER A 68 0.34 -0.54 -6.55
N ARG A 69 0.78 -0.55 -7.78
CA ARG A 69 1.95 -1.32 -8.22
C ARG A 69 2.97 -0.38 -8.85
N GLU A 70 4.24 -0.68 -8.60
CA GLU A 70 5.33 -0.02 -9.28
C GLU A 70 5.50 -0.60 -10.69
N THR A 71 6.34 0.03 -11.52
CA THR A 71 6.60 -0.43 -12.88
C THR A 71 7.16 -1.84 -12.95
N ASP A 72 7.83 -2.30 -11.89
CA ASP A 72 8.38 -3.65 -11.79
C ASP A 72 7.38 -4.67 -11.22
N GLY A 73 6.15 -4.26 -10.94
CA GLY A 73 5.10 -5.12 -10.41
C GLY A 73 5.07 -5.22 -8.89
N SER A 74 6.02 -4.61 -8.17
CA SER A 74 6.02 -4.63 -6.71
C SER A 74 4.90 -3.76 -6.14
N ILE A 75 4.42 -4.13 -4.94
CA ILE A 75 3.33 -3.43 -4.27
C ILE A 75 3.83 -2.12 -3.67
N ASN A 76 3.10 -1.03 -3.92
CA ASN A 76 3.31 0.26 -3.27
C ASN A 76 2.34 0.39 -2.10
N GLN A 77 2.84 0.49 -0.90
CA GLN A 77 2.03 0.57 0.32
C GLN A 77 1.62 1.99 0.70
N GLU A 78 2.03 2.99 -0.05
CA GLU A 78 1.73 4.40 0.24
C GLU A 78 0.52 4.93 -0.53
N TYR A 79 0.17 4.33 -1.67
CA TYR A 79 -0.86 4.85 -2.57
C TYR A 79 -1.79 3.73 -3.03
N CYS A 80 -3.06 4.08 -3.26
CA CYS A 80 -4.01 3.14 -3.85
C CYS A 80 -3.85 3.08 -5.37
N GLN A 81 -4.37 2.01 -5.97
CA GLN A 81 -4.25 1.78 -7.42
C GLN A 81 -4.97 2.83 -8.27
N TRP A 82 -5.91 3.57 -7.70
CA TRP A 82 -6.63 4.62 -8.41
C TRP A 82 -5.92 5.98 -8.38
N CYS A 83 -5.00 6.17 -7.44
CA CYS A 83 -4.23 7.42 -7.32
C CYS A 83 -2.84 7.32 -7.96
N TYR A 84 -2.27 6.12 -7.97
CA TYR A 84 -0.92 5.88 -8.47
C TYR A 84 -0.89 4.54 -9.19
N SER A 85 -0.26 4.50 -10.37
CA SER A 85 -0.15 3.29 -11.17
C SER A 85 1.03 3.42 -12.13
N ASP A 86 1.84 2.38 -12.23
CA ASP A 86 2.98 2.32 -13.15
C ASP A 86 3.91 3.54 -13.10
N GLY A 87 4.18 4.02 -11.89
CA GLY A 87 5.07 5.16 -11.67
C GLY A 87 4.44 6.52 -11.93
N LYS A 88 3.14 6.58 -12.16
CA LYS A 88 2.43 7.83 -12.48
C LYS A 88 1.27 8.08 -11.53
N PHE A 89 1.13 9.33 -11.08
CA PHE A 89 -0.01 9.75 -10.28
C PHE A 89 -1.18 10.17 -11.17
N ALA A 90 -2.38 9.76 -10.79
CA ALA A 90 -3.61 10.11 -11.50
C ALA A 90 -4.02 11.57 -11.27
N TYR A 91 -3.64 12.14 -10.12
CA TYR A 91 -4.05 13.48 -9.71
C TYR A 91 -2.83 14.34 -9.42
N SER A 92 -2.72 15.48 -10.10
CA SER A 92 -1.71 16.48 -9.85
C SER A 92 -2.28 17.73 -9.17
N ASN A 93 -3.62 17.82 -9.08
CA ASN A 93 -4.36 18.94 -8.52
C ASN A 93 -5.29 18.44 -7.42
N ILE A 94 -5.16 18.99 -6.22
CA ILE A 94 -5.95 18.58 -5.06
C ILE A 94 -7.44 18.84 -5.25
N GLU A 95 -7.82 19.91 -5.95
CA GLU A 95 -9.22 20.24 -6.23
C GLU A 95 -9.89 19.20 -7.12
N ASP A 96 -9.18 18.67 -8.10
CA ASP A 96 -9.69 17.61 -8.97
C ASP A 96 -10.00 16.36 -8.17
N LEU A 97 -9.13 16.01 -7.24
CA LEU A 97 -9.32 14.85 -6.36
C LEU A 97 -10.50 15.07 -5.41
N ILE A 98 -10.59 16.25 -4.80
CA ILE A 98 -11.70 16.60 -3.91
C ILE A 98 -13.04 16.53 -4.66
N THR A 99 -13.09 17.07 -5.87
CA THR A 99 -14.29 17.03 -6.71
C THR A 99 -14.70 15.58 -7.02
N TYR A 100 -13.74 14.74 -7.41
CA TYR A 100 -14.00 13.33 -7.67
C TYR A 100 -14.55 12.62 -6.41
N CYS A 101 -13.89 12.79 -5.28
CA CYS A 101 -14.29 12.15 -4.03
C CYS A 101 -15.66 12.63 -3.56
N SER A 102 -15.97 13.94 -3.69
CA SER A 102 -17.24 14.48 -3.26
C SER A 102 -18.40 13.90 -4.06
N LYS A 103 -18.20 13.61 -5.35
CA LYS A 103 -19.22 13.02 -6.21
C LYS A 103 -19.40 11.51 -5.97
N HIS A 104 -18.32 10.80 -5.70
CA HIS A 104 -18.34 9.33 -5.63
C HIS A 104 -18.50 8.78 -4.21
N LEU A 105 -18.11 9.54 -3.19
CA LEU A 105 -18.21 9.12 -1.79
C LEU A 105 -19.41 9.70 -1.06
N SER A 106 -20.11 10.67 -1.67
CA SER A 106 -21.33 11.20 -1.08
C SER A 106 -22.45 10.16 -1.13
N ASN A 107 -23.33 10.17 -0.12
CA ASN A 107 -24.46 9.27 -0.01
C ASN A 107 -25.56 9.93 0.84
N GLU A 108 -26.59 9.17 1.23
CA GLU A 108 -27.68 9.66 2.06
C GLU A 108 -27.20 10.17 3.43
N LYS A 109 -26.10 9.58 3.94
CA LYS A 109 -25.55 9.93 5.25
C LYS A 109 -24.60 11.13 5.18
N TYR A 110 -23.86 11.26 4.09
CA TYR A 110 -22.84 12.31 3.90
C TYR A 110 -23.08 13.05 2.59
N SER A 111 -23.32 14.35 2.67
CA SER A 111 -23.49 15.21 1.49
C SER A 111 -22.15 15.46 0.78
N GLU A 112 -22.21 15.91 -0.46
CA GLU A 112 -21.02 16.31 -1.21
C GLU A 112 -20.23 17.38 -0.46
N GLU A 113 -20.93 18.32 0.16
CA GLU A 113 -20.31 19.41 0.93
C GLU A 113 -19.54 18.85 2.15
N SER A 114 -20.12 17.89 2.87
CA SER A 114 -19.47 17.24 4.02
C SER A 114 -18.22 16.50 3.60
N VAL A 115 -18.26 15.79 2.46
CA VAL A 115 -17.10 15.08 1.91
C VAL A 115 -16.03 16.09 1.52
N ARG A 116 -16.40 17.19 0.88
CA ARG A 116 -15.43 18.25 0.51
C ARG A 116 -14.73 18.84 1.72
N GLU A 117 -15.48 19.15 2.77
CA GLU A 117 -14.89 19.67 4.01
C GLU A 117 -13.89 18.70 4.63
N TYR A 118 -14.28 17.43 4.71
CA TYR A 118 -13.44 16.38 5.24
C TYR A 118 -12.15 16.23 4.43
N MET A 119 -12.27 16.13 3.11
CA MET A 119 -11.12 15.97 2.23
C MET A 119 -10.22 17.20 2.22
N SER A 120 -10.81 18.39 2.26
CA SER A 120 -10.05 19.64 2.32
C SER A 120 -9.19 19.76 3.58
N ALA A 121 -9.64 19.18 4.68
CA ALA A 121 -8.87 19.14 5.92
C ALA A 121 -7.82 18.04 5.92
N LEU A 122 -8.15 16.87 5.34
CA LEU A 122 -7.29 15.69 5.36
C LEU A 122 -6.17 15.73 4.33
N LEU A 123 -6.49 16.01 3.05
CA LEU A 123 -5.55 15.85 1.95
C LEU A 123 -4.24 16.65 2.12
N PRO A 124 -4.26 17.91 2.58
CA PRO A 124 -3.00 18.63 2.76
C PRO A 124 -2.04 18.03 3.77
N THR A 125 -2.52 17.12 4.63
CA THR A 125 -1.67 16.43 5.61
C THR A 125 -0.99 15.19 5.04
N LEU A 126 -1.43 14.73 3.86
CA LEU A 126 -0.91 13.53 3.24
C LEU A 126 0.37 13.79 2.44
N LYS A 127 1.21 12.76 2.32
CA LYS A 127 2.53 12.86 1.71
C LYS A 127 2.54 13.46 0.30
N HIS A 128 1.60 13.06 -0.55
CA HIS A 128 1.53 13.52 -1.94
C HIS A 128 1.31 15.04 -2.04
N TRP A 129 0.51 15.61 -1.13
CA TRP A 129 0.13 17.01 -1.15
C TRP A 129 0.99 17.90 -0.26
N LYS A 130 1.75 17.30 0.62
CA LYS A 130 2.51 18.00 1.65
C LYS A 130 3.80 18.63 1.14
N GLY A 131 4.31 18.12 0.08
CA GLY A 131 5.55 18.57 -0.46
C GLY A 131 5.45 19.01 -1.86
#